data_7eab21d0bc9df2f0fc87ed43643b2ebc
#
_entry.id   7eab21d0bc9df2f0fc87ed43643b2ebc
#
_cell.length_a   1.000
_cell.length_b   1.000
_cell.length_c   1.000
_cell.angle_alpha   90.00
_cell.angle_beta   90.00
_cell.angle_gamma   90.00
#
_symmetry.space_group_name_H-M   'P 1'
#
loop_
_entity.id
_entity.type
_entity.pdbx_description
1 polymer ?
#
loop_
_entity_poly.entity_id
_entity_poly.type
_entity_poly.pdbx_seq_one_letter_code
_entity_poly.pdbx_strand_id
1 'polypeptide(L)'
;MGVVVAPAPRSSFARYWTAAAISSFGTAVTGVAMPVLVVQLLGATPFEVGVVNAAQFVPYAVLGLMAGVYTDRWRRRPILVWASVGRALSLGAIPVLWLTGVLQIWMLVIALLLFVAFSVFGFAATQSLLPRLVPQARLVPANARLDQTDAAAQAFGPAIGGGLVGLLGAPVAIAVDAISYLIDAALNASIRVDEPRPDSRTRDLRAEIRDGLRWTYRHRTLGPLAASTHVWFLANGAAMTVLSLLALRSLGFTAYTFGLLLAVFGITSLIGASIAPRSGARLGSGRVIILARVAYPLVWLLVAIAPNTAIGDALLFVAMSLQGLAAGMENSNEMGYWQTLTPDELLGRVNATRRSANRTMAALGALLAGIVVGLIGDRPTLIGVIIVLAAAALTAALSPLREAPDQDRMKSEVSSPSPASDQS
;
A
#
# COMPACT_ATOMS: atom_id res chain seq x y z
N MET A 1 -25.51 7.25 30.54
CA MET A 1 -24.37 7.44 31.43
C MET A 1 -23.11 7.02 30.67
N GLY A 2 -22.41 7.98 30.06
CA GLY A 2 -21.16 7.67 29.32
C GLY A 2 -20.07 7.35 30.31
N VAL A 3 -19.49 6.16 30.23
CA VAL A 3 -18.29 5.79 30.98
C VAL A 3 -17.16 6.66 30.45
N VAL A 4 -16.75 7.66 31.23
CA VAL A 4 -15.56 8.47 30.95
C VAL A 4 -14.37 7.56 31.20
N VAL A 5 -13.87 6.93 30.10
CA VAL A 5 -12.63 6.14 30.13
C VAL A 5 -11.49 7.13 30.38
N ALA A 6 -10.74 6.96 31.47
CA ALA A 6 -9.57 7.77 31.76
C ALA A 6 -8.58 7.69 30.58
N PRO A 7 -8.03 8.83 30.12
CA PRO A 7 -7.08 8.83 29.01
C PRO A 7 -5.84 8.00 29.40
N ALA A 8 -5.39 7.16 28.45
CA ALA A 8 -4.18 6.37 28.64
C ALA A 8 -2.97 7.29 28.96
N PRO A 9 -1.99 6.84 29.74
CA PRO A 9 -0.81 7.63 30.06
C PRO A 9 -0.11 8.10 28.77
N ARG A 10 0.43 9.32 28.75
CA ARG A 10 1.17 9.88 27.61
C ARG A 10 2.29 8.93 27.11
N SER A 11 2.85 8.10 27.98
CA SER A 11 3.81 7.05 27.66
C SER A 11 3.23 5.95 26.78
N SER A 12 1.91 5.69 26.79
CA SER A 12 1.28 4.67 25.94
C SER A 12 1.31 5.05 24.46
N PHE A 13 0.98 6.29 24.12
CA PHE A 13 1.11 6.78 22.74
C PHE A 13 2.56 6.82 22.28
N ALA A 14 3.50 7.26 23.12
CA ALA A 14 4.91 7.29 22.76
C ALA A 14 5.43 5.88 22.42
N ARG A 15 5.11 4.87 23.23
CA ARG A 15 5.47 3.45 22.96
C ARG A 15 4.85 2.95 21.66
N TYR A 16 3.58 3.23 21.44
CA TYR A 16 2.86 2.88 20.23
C TYR A 16 3.50 3.52 18.98
N TRP A 17 3.79 4.82 19.03
CA TRP A 17 4.45 5.53 17.94
C TRP A 17 5.87 5.02 17.68
N THR A 18 6.67 4.77 18.73
CA THR A 18 8.03 4.19 18.59
C THR A 18 7.97 2.80 17.97
N ALA A 19 7.02 1.97 18.39
CA ALA A 19 6.79 0.65 17.81
C ALA A 19 6.50 0.75 16.31
N ALA A 20 5.54 1.60 15.91
CA ALA A 20 5.20 1.85 14.52
C ALA A 20 6.41 2.38 13.73
N ALA A 21 7.19 3.34 14.28
CA ALA A 21 8.35 3.89 13.62
C ALA A 21 9.41 2.82 13.32
N ILE A 22 9.76 2.00 14.31
CA ILE A 22 10.77 0.94 14.15
C ILE A 22 10.31 -0.07 13.10
N SER A 23 9.05 -0.52 13.14
CA SER A 23 8.53 -1.51 12.19
C SER A 23 8.35 -0.93 10.78
N SER A 24 8.00 0.35 10.61
CA SER A 24 7.91 0.98 9.29
C SER A 24 9.27 1.06 8.58
N PHE A 25 10.33 1.45 9.31
CA PHE A 25 11.68 1.43 8.74
C PHE A 25 12.18 0.01 8.45
N GLY A 26 11.93 -0.96 9.35
CA GLY A 26 12.24 -2.36 9.09
C GLY A 26 11.57 -2.88 7.82
N THR A 27 10.28 -2.62 7.66
CA THR A 27 9.52 -3.00 6.45
C THR A 27 10.10 -2.38 5.17
N ALA A 28 10.53 -1.12 5.22
CA ALA A 28 11.16 -0.47 4.08
C ALA A 28 12.52 -1.10 3.72
N VAL A 29 13.28 -1.58 4.71
CA VAL A 29 14.50 -2.39 4.51
C VAL A 29 14.17 -3.70 3.79
N THR A 30 13.15 -4.44 4.26
CA THR A 30 12.69 -5.69 3.63
C THR A 30 12.19 -5.44 2.20
N GLY A 31 11.61 -4.27 1.91
CA GLY A 31 11.19 -3.87 0.57
C GLY A 31 12.33 -3.84 -0.47
N VAL A 32 13.57 -3.61 -0.04
CA VAL A 32 14.78 -3.72 -0.88
C VAL A 32 15.40 -5.13 -0.77
N ALA A 33 15.46 -5.67 0.44
CA ALA A 33 16.12 -6.94 0.71
C ALA A 33 15.43 -8.11 -0.02
N MET A 34 14.09 -8.10 -0.09
CA MET A 34 13.33 -9.20 -0.69
C MET A 34 13.57 -9.35 -2.21
N PRO A 35 13.45 -8.30 -3.05
CA PRO A 35 13.81 -8.40 -4.46
C PRO A 35 15.27 -8.84 -4.67
N VAL A 36 16.22 -8.32 -3.88
CA VAL A 36 17.63 -8.71 -3.97
C VAL A 36 17.83 -10.18 -3.61
N LEU A 37 17.20 -10.66 -2.52
CA LEU A 37 17.24 -12.07 -2.12
C LEU A 37 16.71 -12.96 -3.25
N VAL A 38 15.55 -12.63 -3.81
CA VAL A 38 14.87 -13.45 -4.81
C VAL A 38 15.61 -13.46 -6.15
N VAL A 39 15.98 -12.26 -6.63
CA VAL A 39 16.57 -12.12 -7.98
C VAL A 39 18.05 -12.44 -8.02
N GLN A 40 18.84 -11.90 -7.07
CA GLN A 40 20.30 -12.03 -7.11
C GLN A 40 20.83 -13.22 -6.32
N LEU A 41 20.28 -13.51 -5.14
CA LEU A 41 20.83 -14.55 -4.28
C LEU A 41 20.25 -15.94 -4.61
N LEU A 42 18.94 -16.04 -4.84
CA LEU A 42 18.29 -17.30 -5.20
C LEU A 42 18.21 -17.55 -6.70
N GLY A 43 18.50 -16.55 -7.54
CA GLY A 43 18.48 -16.67 -9.00
C GLY A 43 17.10 -17.04 -9.56
N ALA A 44 16.02 -16.66 -8.86
CA ALA A 44 14.65 -17.04 -9.17
C ALA A 44 14.27 -16.72 -10.62
N THR A 45 13.52 -17.60 -11.26
CA THR A 45 12.96 -17.36 -12.60
C THR A 45 12.02 -16.16 -12.61
N PRO A 46 11.74 -15.51 -13.75
CA PRO A 46 10.79 -14.41 -13.82
C PRO A 46 9.40 -14.79 -13.28
N PHE A 47 8.95 -16.02 -13.53
CA PHE A 47 7.68 -16.53 -12.97
C PHE A 47 7.69 -16.58 -11.44
N GLU A 48 8.76 -17.11 -10.85
CA GLU A 48 8.91 -17.17 -9.39
C GLU A 48 8.96 -15.78 -8.75
N VAL A 49 9.64 -14.80 -9.39
CA VAL A 49 9.61 -13.40 -8.96
C VAL A 49 8.18 -12.85 -8.99
N GLY A 50 7.42 -13.15 -10.05
CA GLY A 50 6.02 -12.78 -10.16
C GLY A 50 5.15 -13.39 -9.05
N VAL A 51 5.36 -14.67 -8.71
CA VAL A 51 4.66 -15.36 -7.62
C VAL A 51 4.99 -14.75 -6.26
N VAL A 52 6.27 -14.49 -5.98
CA VAL A 52 6.72 -13.85 -4.72
C VAL A 52 6.11 -12.45 -4.58
N ASN A 53 6.10 -11.65 -5.64
CA ASN A 53 5.50 -10.32 -5.62
C ASN A 53 3.97 -10.38 -5.49
N ALA A 54 3.29 -11.34 -6.13
CA ALA A 54 1.86 -11.55 -5.98
C ALA A 54 1.49 -11.95 -4.53
N ALA A 55 2.31 -12.77 -3.88
CA ALA A 55 2.07 -13.22 -2.50
C ALA A 55 1.96 -12.05 -1.51
N GLN A 56 2.57 -10.90 -1.79
CA GLN A 56 2.47 -9.69 -0.97
C GLN A 56 1.08 -9.03 -1.01
N PHE A 57 0.23 -9.40 -1.96
CA PHE A 57 -1.10 -8.79 -2.12
C PHE A 57 -2.25 -9.75 -1.84
N VAL A 58 -2.05 -11.06 -2.06
CA VAL A 58 -3.10 -12.08 -1.97
C VAL A 58 -3.83 -12.08 -0.62
N PRO A 59 -3.17 -12.03 0.56
CA PRO A 59 -3.90 -12.03 1.83
C PRO A 59 -4.77 -10.79 2.03
N TYR A 60 -4.41 -9.63 1.46
CA TYR A 60 -5.27 -8.44 1.49
C TYR A 60 -6.55 -8.64 0.68
N ALA A 61 -6.47 -9.35 -0.45
CA ALA A 61 -7.62 -9.65 -1.29
C ALA A 61 -8.63 -10.55 -0.56
N VAL A 62 -8.12 -11.55 0.18
CA VAL A 62 -8.94 -12.57 0.85
C VAL A 62 -9.39 -12.13 2.24
N LEU A 63 -8.45 -11.61 3.05
CA LEU A 63 -8.67 -11.33 4.47
C LEU A 63 -9.06 -9.87 4.75
N GLY A 64 -8.84 -8.94 3.80
CA GLY A 64 -9.01 -7.50 4.05
C GLY A 64 -10.40 -7.11 4.53
N LEU A 65 -11.44 -7.71 3.96
CA LEU A 65 -12.84 -7.49 4.37
C LEU A 65 -13.18 -8.18 5.70
N MET A 66 -12.57 -9.33 5.98
CA MET A 66 -12.83 -10.12 7.17
C MET A 66 -12.12 -9.57 8.41
N ALA A 67 -10.91 -9.04 8.24
CA ALA A 67 -10.08 -8.58 9.35
C ALA A 67 -10.75 -7.46 10.16
N GLY A 68 -11.48 -6.54 9.53
CA GLY A 68 -12.24 -5.50 10.21
C GLY A 68 -13.30 -6.08 11.16
N VAL A 69 -14.06 -7.07 10.69
CA VAL A 69 -15.11 -7.72 11.49
C VAL A 69 -14.53 -8.49 12.68
N TYR A 70 -13.41 -9.18 12.48
CA TYR A 70 -12.75 -9.92 13.56
C TYR A 70 -12.12 -8.99 14.60
N THR A 71 -11.46 -7.90 14.15
CA THR A 71 -10.83 -6.93 15.06
C THR A 71 -11.87 -6.16 15.91
N ASP A 72 -13.07 -5.95 15.41
CA ASP A 72 -14.16 -5.34 16.16
C ASP A 72 -14.67 -6.23 17.32
N ARG A 73 -14.52 -7.56 17.21
CA ARG A 73 -14.97 -8.55 18.18
C ARG A 73 -13.94 -8.91 19.25
N TRP A 74 -12.69 -8.55 19.04
CA TRP A 74 -11.60 -8.91 19.93
C TRP A 74 -10.91 -7.68 20.52
N ARG A 75 -10.15 -7.85 21.60
CA ARG A 75 -9.32 -6.78 22.15
C ARG A 75 -8.18 -6.44 21.18
N ARG A 76 -8.01 -5.14 20.89
CA ARG A 76 -7.10 -4.65 19.83
C ARG A 76 -5.62 -4.84 20.16
N ARG A 77 -5.25 -4.60 21.45
CA ARG A 77 -3.87 -4.75 21.90
C ARG A 77 -3.33 -6.17 21.73
N PRO A 78 -4.01 -7.25 22.19
CA PRO A 78 -3.57 -8.61 21.90
C PRO A 78 -3.42 -8.92 20.41
N ILE A 79 -4.34 -8.44 19.56
CA ILE A 79 -4.25 -8.63 18.10
C ILE A 79 -2.98 -7.98 17.56
N LEU A 80 -2.65 -6.75 17.98
CA LEU A 80 -1.41 -6.09 17.57
C LEU A 80 -0.17 -6.88 17.97
N VAL A 81 -0.11 -7.35 19.21
CA VAL A 81 1.02 -8.14 19.70
C VAL A 81 1.16 -9.43 18.89
N TRP A 82 0.08 -10.20 18.72
CA TRP A 82 0.11 -11.45 17.96
C TRP A 82 0.44 -11.22 16.48
N ALA A 83 -0.09 -10.13 15.88
CA ALA A 83 0.25 -9.75 14.51
C ALA A 83 1.74 -9.44 14.38
N SER A 84 2.34 -8.73 15.32
CA SER A 84 3.76 -8.40 15.29
C SER A 84 4.64 -9.63 15.54
N VAL A 85 4.27 -10.51 16.48
CA VAL A 85 4.96 -11.79 16.68
C VAL A 85 4.87 -12.67 15.44
N GLY A 86 3.67 -12.79 14.84
CA GLY A 86 3.48 -13.56 13.62
C GLY A 86 4.30 -13.03 12.44
N ARG A 87 4.38 -11.70 12.27
CA ARG A 87 5.25 -11.06 11.28
C ARG A 87 6.73 -11.35 11.54
N ALA A 88 7.16 -11.22 12.79
CA ALA A 88 8.54 -11.50 13.19
C ALA A 88 8.93 -12.96 12.91
N LEU A 89 8.08 -13.92 13.25
CA LEU A 89 8.32 -15.34 13.00
C LEU A 89 8.34 -15.66 11.50
N SER A 90 7.39 -15.08 10.73
CA SER A 90 7.32 -15.29 9.29
C SER A 90 8.57 -14.78 8.56
N LEU A 91 9.03 -13.56 8.86
CA LEU A 91 10.25 -13.01 8.28
C LEU A 91 11.51 -13.66 8.85
N GLY A 92 11.54 -13.93 10.17
CA GLY A 92 12.69 -14.55 10.85
C GLY A 92 12.96 -15.98 10.40
N ALA A 93 11.96 -16.70 9.88
CA ALA A 93 12.17 -18.01 9.27
C ALA A 93 13.08 -17.94 8.02
N ILE A 94 13.04 -16.85 7.25
CA ILE A 94 13.80 -16.70 6.00
C ILE A 94 15.33 -16.76 6.23
N PRO A 95 15.94 -15.92 7.08
CA PRO A 95 17.38 -16.00 7.36
C PRO A 95 17.79 -17.34 8.01
N VAL A 96 16.93 -17.95 8.83
CA VAL A 96 17.20 -19.26 9.43
C VAL A 96 17.26 -20.34 8.36
N LEU A 97 16.27 -20.40 7.46
CA LEU A 97 16.25 -21.34 6.35
C LEU A 97 17.42 -21.12 5.37
N TRP A 98 17.82 -19.85 5.18
CA TRP A 98 18.99 -19.53 4.35
C TRP A 98 20.29 -20.03 4.99
N LEU A 99 20.48 -19.82 6.29
CA LEU A 99 21.67 -20.27 7.01
C LEU A 99 21.82 -21.80 7.02
N THR A 100 20.71 -22.52 7.02
CA THR A 100 20.72 -24.00 6.91
C THR A 100 20.87 -24.50 5.46
N GLY A 101 20.90 -23.61 4.47
CA GLY A 101 21.07 -23.95 3.06
C GLY A 101 19.85 -24.61 2.40
N VAL A 102 18.67 -24.61 3.07
CA VAL A 102 17.47 -25.26 2.56
C VAL A 102 16.44 -24.28 1.98
N LEU A 103 16.71 -22.97 2.01
CA LEU A 103 15.77 -21.95 1.56
C LEU A 103 15.41 -22.12 0.09
N GLN A 104 14.13 -22.25 -0.20
CA GLN A 104 13.55 -22.36 -1.53
C GLN A 104 12.47 -21.29 -1.76
N ILE A 105 12.16 -20.97 -3.03
CA ILE A 105 11.19 -19.93 -3.38
C ILE A 105 9.80 -20.18 -2.79
N TRP A 106 9.30 -21.42 -2.81
CA TRP A 106 8.00 -21.72 -2.21
C TRP A 106 7.92 -21.46 -0.70
N MET A 107 9.05 -21.63 0.02
CA MET A 107 9.14 -21.30 1.46
C MET A 107 9.03 -19.78 1.67
N LEU A 108 9.66 -18.97 0.79
CA LEU A 108 9.49 -17.52 0.78
C LEU A 108 8.04 -17.12 0.53
N VAL A 109 7.38 -17.76 -0.43
CA VAL A 109 5.96 -17.51 -0.73
C VAL A 109 5.10 -17.76 0.49
N ILE A 110 5.29 -18.88 1.19
CA ILE A 110 4.56 -19.18 2.43
C ILE A 110 4.86 -18.15 3.51
N ALA A 111 6.14 -17.82 3.73
CA ALA A 111 6.55 -16.84 4.73
C ALA A 111 5.91 -15.46 4.46
N LEU A 112 5.88 -15.01 3.19
CA LEU A 112 5.24 -13.76 2.79
C LEU A 112 3.72 -13.79 2.93
N LEU A 113 3.07 -14.90 2.54
CA LEU A 113 1.62 -15.05 2.74
C LEU A 113 1.25 -14.95 4.22
N LEU A 114 1.99 -15.59 5.10
CA LEU A 114 1.79 -15.51 6.55
C LEU A 114 2.08 -14.09 7.07
N PHE A 115 3.23 -13.51 6.68
CA PHE A 115 3.59 -12.15 7.04
C PHE A 115 2.50 -11.14 6.69
N VAL A 116 1.98 -11.19 5.45
CA VAL A 116 0.94 -10.28 5.00
C VAL A 116 -0.40 -10.59 5.67
N ALA A 117 -0.74 -11.87 5.92
CA ALA A 117 -1.94 -12.23 6.67
C ALA A 117 -1.93 -11.60 8.07
N PHE A 118 -0.84 -11.72 8.81
CA PHE A 118 -0.68 -11.04 10.11
C PHE A 118 -0.71 -9.51 9.97
N SER A 119 -0.14 -8.96 8.89
CA SER A 119 -0.16 -7.51 8.63
C SER A 119 -1.57 -6.96 8.40
N VAL A 120 -2.46 -7.72 7.76
CA VAL A 120 -3.87 -7.33 7.55
C VAL A 120 -4.59 -7.16 8.89
N PHE A 121 -4.42 -8.10 9.83
CA PHE A 121 -5.03 -8.01 11.17
C PHE A 121 -4.36 -6.91 12.02
N GLY A 122 -3.05 -6.78 11.94
CA GLY A 122 -2.30 -5.71 12.61
C GLY A 122 -2.77 -4.33 12.18
N PHE A 123 -2.93 -4.11 10.87
CA PHE A 123 -3.42 -2.85 10.32
C PHE A 123 -4.84 -2.51 10.82
N ALA A 124 -5.76 -3.47 10.82
CA ALA A 124 -7.12 -3.26 11.31
C ALA A 124 -7.15 -2.92 12.81
N ALA A 125 -6.29 -3.58 13.62
CA ALA A 125 -6.17 -3.30 15.03
C ALA A 125 -5.55 -1.91 15.31
N THR A 126 -4.57 -1.48 14.51
CA THR A 126 -3.93 -0.15 14.58
C THR A 126 -4.96 0.97 14.45
N GLN A 127 -5.81 0.90 13.42
CA GLN A 127 -6.85 1.91 13.17
C GLN A 127 -7.85 2.04 14.33
N SER A 128 -8.13 0.93 15.00
CA SER A 128 -9.12 0.87 16.08
C SER A 128 -8.54 1.19 17.47
N LEU A 129 -7.21 1.08 17.67
CA LEU A 129 -6.57 1.31 18.96
C LEU A 129 -6.22 2.77 19.21
N LEU A 130 -5.77 3.51 18.19
CA LEU A 130 -5.30 4.89 18.33
C LEU A 130 -6.31 5.83 19.02
N PRO A 131 -7.63 5.79 18.72
CA PRO A 131 -8.60 6.64 19.40
C PRO A 131 -8.75 6.36 20.90
N ARG A 132 -8.21 5.24 21.40
CA ARG A 132 -8.21 4.87 22.82
C ARG A 132 -6.92 5.27 23.53
N LEU A 133 -5.86 5.55 22.78
CA LEU A 133 -4.55 5.95 23.32
C LEU A 133 -4.44 7.46 23.53
N VAL A 134 -5.21 8.25 22.78
CA VAL A 134 -5.16 9.70 22.85
C VAL A 134 -6.56 10.32 22.98
N PRO A 135 -6.71 11.45 23.68
CA PRO A 135 -7.96 12.20 23.69
C PRO A 135 -8.37 12.64 22.28
N GLN A 136 -9.68 12.77 22.04
CA GLN A 136 -10.23 13.14 20.72
C GLN A 136 -9.58 14.41 20.14
N ALA A 137 -9.32 15.43 20.94
CA ALA A 137 -8.64 16.66 20.52
C ALA A 137 -7.19 16.45 20.04
N ARG A 138 -6.56 15.30 20.33
CA ARG A 138 -5.20 14.95 19.92
C ARG A 138 -5.13 13.89 18.84
N LEU A 139 -6.25 13.39 18.34
CA LEU A 139 -6.28 12.37 17.29
C LEU A 139 -5.62 12.86 16.00
N VAL A 140 -5.92 14.08 15.56
CA VAL A 140 -5.33 14.66 14.35
C VAL A 140 -3.81 14.78 14.45
N PRO A 141 -3.23 15.39 15.51
CA PRO A 141 -1.78 15.42 15.68
C PRO A 141 -1.14 14.02 15.82
N ALA A 142 -1.84 13.06 16.43
CA ALA A 142 -1.33 11.69 16.58
C ALA A 142 -1.27 10.95 15.25
N ASN A 143 -2.33 11.03 14.44
CA ASN A 143 -2.33 10.48 13.07
C ASN A 143 -1.24 11.15 12.22
N ALA A 144 -1.13 12.48 12.25
CA ALA A 144 -0.11 13.20 11.51
C ALA A 144 1.32 12.72 11.84
N ARG A 145 1.61 12.40 13.11
CA ARG A 145 2.91 11.84 13.50
C ARG A 145 3.14 10.45 12.93
N LEU A 146 2.14 9.59 12.93
CA LEU A 146 2.24 8.26 12.33
C LEU A 146 2.45 8.36 10.81
N ASP A 147 1.65 9.18 10.13
CA ASP A 147 1.75 9.40 8.69
C ASP A 147 3.10 9.99 8.30
N GLN A 148 3.63 10.96 9.06
CA GLN A 148 4.97 11.53 8.85
C GLN A 148 6.07 10.48 9.02
N THR A 149 5.92 9.58 9.98
CA THR A 149 6.88 8.51 10.22
C THR A 149 6.86 7.50 9.07
N ASP A 150 5.68 7.07 8.63
CA ASP A 150 5.54 6.18 7.48
C ASP A 150 6.08 6.81 6.20
N ALA A 151 5.81 8.09 5.99
CA ALA A 151 6.32 8.84 4.86
C ALA A 151 7.86 8.96 4.90
N ALA A 152 8.45 9.20 6.06
CA ALA A 152 9.91 9.20 6.24
C ALA A 152 10.51 7.80 6.00
N ALA A 153 9.86 6.73 6.49
CA ALA A 153 10.30 5.37 6.25
C ALA A 153 10.24 5.00 4.75
N GLN A 154 9.20 5.43 4.04
CA GLN A 154 9.10 5.21 2.59
C GLN A 154 10.12 6.02 1.78
N ALA A 155 10.47 7.24 2.23
CA ALA A 155 11.44 8.08 1.54
C ALA A 155 12.89 7.63 1.77
N PHE A 156 13.26 7.38 3.01
CA PHE A 156 14.65 7.12 3.40
C PHE A 156 14.95 5.64 3.65
N GLY A 157 13.93 4.86 4.01
CA GLY A 157 14.08 3.45 4.34
C GLY A 157 14.69 2.61 3.23
N PRO A 158 14.30 2.77 1.94
CA PRO A 158 14.92 2.01 0.86
C PRO A 158 16.41 2.28 0.67
N ALA A 159 16.89 3.52 0.86
CA ALA A 159 18.32 3.84 0.80
C ALA A 159 19.09 3.19 1.97
N ILE A 160 18.52 3.25 3.18
CA ILE A 160 19.05 2.57 4.37
C ILE A 160 19.06 1.06 4.12
N GLY A 161 17.96 0.52 3.59
CA GLY A 161 17.82 -0.89 3.26
C GLY A 161 18.85 -1.36 2.24
N GLY A 162 19.02 -0.60 1.17
CA GLY A 162 20.04 -0.87 0.15
C GLY A 162 21.46 -0.88 0.72
N GLY A 163 21.76 0.07 1.61
CA GLY A 163 23.03 0.11 2.35
C GLY A 163 23.22 -1.11 3.26
N LEU A 164 22.21 -1.46 4.05
CA LEU A 164 22.26 -2.64 4.93
C LEU A 164 22.42 -3.94 4.14
N VAL A 165 21.68 -4.09 3.04
CA VAL A 165 21.78 -5.26 2.16
C VAL A 165 23.14 -5.32 1.51
N GLY A 166 23.71 -4.18 1.08
CA GLY A 166 25.05 -4.12 0.50
C GLY A 166 26.15 -4.50 1.49
N LEU A 167 26.00 -4.17 2.76
CA LEU A 167 26.99 -4.44 3.82
C LEU A 167 26.83 -5.82 4.45
N LEU A 168 25.61 -6.25 4.72
CA LEU A 168 25.31 -7.43 5.55
C LEU A 168 24.67 -8.58 4.75
N GLY A 169 24.25 -8.32 3.52
CA GLY A 169 23.47 -9.25 2.68
C GLY A 169 21.98 -9.22 2.98
N ALA A 170 21.18 -9.66 2.01
CA ALA A 170 19.72 -9.60 2.07
C ALA A 170 19.11 -10.43 3.22
N PRO A 171 19.57 -11.66 3.53
CA PRO A 171 19.02 -12.44 4.64
C PRO A 171 19.18 -11.76 6.00
N VAL A 172 20.34 -11.14 6.25
CA VAL A 172 20.60 -10.43 7.52
C VAL A 172 19.76 -9.16 7.60
N ALA A 173 19.59 -8.42 6.50
CA ALA A 173 18.72 -7.26 6.46
C ALA A 173 17.24 -7.63 6.76
N ILE A 174 16.76 -8.79 6.29
CA ILE A 174 15.44 -9.33 6.64
C ILE A 174 15.37 -9.71 8.14
N ALA A 175 16.47 -10.25 8.71
CA ALA A 175 16.54 -10.54 10.15
C ALA A 175 16.42 -9.27 11.00
N VAL A 176 17.01 -8.15 10.55
CA VAL A 176 16.85 -6.85 11.22
C VAL A 176 15.39 -6.42 11.26
N ASP A 177 14.65 -6.61 10.17
CA ASP A 177 13.21 -6.32 10.15
C ASP A 177 12.41 -7.28 11.05
N ALA A 178 12.74 -8.58 11.04
CA ALA A 178 12.11 -9.53 11.96
C ALA A 178 12.31 -9.12 13.44
N ILE A 179 13.50 -8.63 13.80
CA ILE A 179 13.80 -8.09 15.14
C ILE A 179 12.97 -6.81 15.38
N SER A 180 12.81 -5.94 14.39
CA SER A 180 11.99 -4.73 14.49
C SER A 180 10.56 -5.07 14.93
N TYR A 181 9.98 -6.15 14.39
CA TYR A 181 8.66 -6.64 14.78
C TYR A 181 8.61 -7.28 16.17
N LEU A 182 9.70 -7.88 16.65
CA LEU A 182 9.77 -8.34 18.05
C LEU A 182 9.78 -7.14 19.01
N ILE A 183 10.50 -6.08 18.67
CA ILE A 183 10.51 -4.83 19.45
C ILE A 183 9.11 -4.19 19.41
N ASP A 184 8.49 -4.15 18.24
CA ASP A 184 7.11 -3.66 18.07
C ASP A 184 6.13 -4.46 18.95
N ALA A 185 6.22 -5.79 18.97
CA ALA A 185 5.41 -6.66 19.83
C ALA A 185 5.63 -6.35 21.32
N ALA A 186 6.88 -6.22 21.77
CA ALA A 186 7.23 -5.94 23.15
C ALA A 186 6.72 -4.55 23.60
N LEU A 187 6.90 -3.52 22.76
CA LEU A 187 6.39 -2.17 23.01
C LEU A 187 4.86 -2.16 23.11
N ASN A 188 4.17 -2.77 22.15
CA ASN A 188 2.71 -2.88 22.16
C ASN A 188 2.19 -3.69 23.35
N ALA A 189 2.89 -4.75 23.77
CA ALA A 189 2.58 -5.53 24.98
C ALA A 189 2.76 -4.72 26.26
N SER A 190 3.61 -3.70 26.26
CA SER A 190 3.82 -2.82 27.43
C SER A 190 2.81 -1.67 27.54
N ILE A 191 1.94 -1.45 26.53
CA ILE A 191 0.93 -0.41 26.54
C ILE A 191 -0.15 -0.76 27.60
N ARG A 192 -0.46 0.21 28.42
CA ARG A 192 -1.57 0.11 29.37
C ARG A 192 -2.77 0.86 28.80
N VAL A 193 -3.80 0.13 28.39
CA VAL A 193 -5.06 0.66 27.88
C VAL A 193 -6.20 -0.18 28.44
N ASP A 194 -7.24 0.49 28.91
CA ASP A 194 -8.46 -0.19 29.31
C ASP A 194 -9.33 -0.42 28.07
N GLU A 195 -9.47 -1.69 27.70
CA GLU A 195 -10.31 -2.10 26.59
C GLU A 195 -11.57 -2.78 27.11
N PRO A 196 -12.72 -2.08 27.11
CA PRO A 196 -14.00 -2.72 27.43
C PRO A 196 -14.24 -3.89 26.47
N ARG A 197 -14.98 -4.90 26.95
CA ARG A 197 -15.35 -6.05 26.11
C ARG A 197 -16.06 -5.55 24.85
N PRO A 198 -15.67 -6.02 23.66
CA PRO A 198 -16.32 -5.61 22.43
C PRO A 198 -17.81 -5.98 22.44
N ASP A 199 -18.61 -5.09 21.90
CA ASP A 199 -20.04 -5.34 21.71
C ASP A 199 -20.23 -6.35 20.58
N SER A 200 -20.93 -7.47 20.86
CA SER A 200 -21.13 -8.56 19.91
C SER A 200 -22.28 -8.26 18.92
N ARG A 201 -22.32 -7.06 18.35
CA ARG A 201 -23.30 -6.79 17.29
C ARG A 201 -23.00 -7.65 16.08
N THR A 202 -23.97 -8.49 15.70
CA THR A 202 -23.91 -9.28 14.48
C THR A 202 -24.03 -8.36 13.27
N ARG A 203 -22.89 -7.99 12.68
CA ARG A 203 -22.88 -7.29 11.40
C ARG A 203 -23.08 -8.32 10.28
N ASP A 204 -23.98 -8.05 9.35
CA ASP A 204 -24.13 -8.84 8.14
C ASP A 204 -23.04 -8.43 7.14
N LEU A 205 -21.92 -9.19 7.14
CA LEU A 205 -20.79 -8.97 6.26
C LEU A 205 -21.18 -8.97 4.78
N ARG A 206 -22.15 -9.83 4.41
CA ARG A 206 -22.61 -9.92 3.01
C ARG A 206 -23.35 -8.66 2.59
N ALA A 207 -24.18 -8.10 3.45
CA ALA A 207 -24.87 -6.85 3.21
C ALA A 207 -23.86 -5.69 3.11
N GLU A 208 -22.89 -5.62 4.02
CA GLU A 208 -21.86 -4.57 4.00
C GLU A 208 -21.00 -4.60 2.73
N ILE A 209 -20.57 -5.79 2.28
CA ILE A 209 -19.84 -5.95 1.02
C ILE A 209 -20.69 -5.54 -0.17
N ARG A 210 -21.95 -5.98 -0.22
CA ARG A 210 -22.87 -5.63 -1.30
C ARG A 210 -23.11 -4.12 -1.39
N ASP A 211 -23.29 -3.45 -0.25
CA ASP A 211 -23.51 -2.00 -0.21
C ASP A 211 -22.26 -1.24 -0.68
N GLY A 212 -21.06 -1.65 -0.23
CA GLY A 212 -19.79 -1.09 -0.69
C GLY A 212 -19.58 -1.27 -2.19
N LEU A 213 -19.85 -2.47 -2.73
CA LEU A 213 -19.77 -2.76 -4.16
C LEU A 213 -20.78 -1.92 -4.96
N ARG A 214 -22.03 -1.90 -4.50
CA ARG A 214 -23.11 -1.17 -5.19
C ARG A 214 -22.80 0.32 -5.24
N TRP A 215 -22.37 0.92 -4.15
CA TRP A 215 -22.00 2.34 -4.11
C TRP A 215 -20.81 2.61 -5.04
N THR A 216 -19.72 1.87 -4.90
CA THR A 216 -18.49 2.07 -5.66
C THR A 216 -18.73 2.03 -7.17
N TYR A 217 -19.44 0.99 -7.66
CA TYR A 217 -19.52 0.75 -9.11
C TYR A 217 -20.75 1.32 -9.80
N ARG A 218 -21.80 1.69 -9.05
CA ARG A 218 -23.00 2.34 -9.63
C ARG A 218 -22.94 3.87 -9.62
N HIS A 219 -22.00 4.45 -8.86
CA HIS A 219 -21.85 5.90 -8.84
C HIS A 219 -21.29 6.39 -10.18
N ARG A 220 -21.91 7.45 -10.75
CA ARG A 220 -21.58 7.99 -12.09
C ARG A 220 -20.09 8.33 -12.26
N THR A 221 -19.45 8.88 -11.24
CA THR A 221 -18.05 9.33 -11.28
C THR A 221 -17.11 8.34 -10.61
N LEU A 222 -17.51 7.77 -9.45
CA LEU A 222 -16.64 6.87 -8.68
C LEU A 222 -16.47 5.51 -9.36
N GLY A 223 -17.45 5.02 -10.12
CA GLY A 223 -17.35 3.77 -10.87
C GLY A 223 -16.24 3.78 -11.91
N PRO A 224 -16.21 4.74 -12.84
CA PRO A 224 -15.10 4.89 -13.79
C PRO A 224 -13.75 5.16 -13.11
N LEU A 225 -13.70 5.95 -12.01
CA LEU A 225 -12.49 6.15 -11.24
C LEU A 225 -11.99 4.84 -10.64
N ALA A 226 -12.87 4.04 -10.03
CA ALA A 226 -12.52 2.72 -9.51
C ALA A 226 -11.96 1.81 -10.60
N ALA A 227 -12.63 1.74 -11.76
CA ALA A 227 -12.16 0.95 -12.91
C ALA A 227 -10.77 1.39 -13.37
N SER A 228 -10.54 2.70 -13.57
CA SER A 228 -9.23 3.24 -13.91
C SER A 228 -8.17 2.87 -12.86
N THR A 229 -8.50 2.99 -11.56
CA THR A 229 -7.59 2.67 -10.46
C THR A 229 -7.28 1.17 -10.41
N HIS A 230 -8.24 0.29 -10.67
CA HIS A 230 -8.01 -1.16 -10.72
C HIS A 230 -7.07 -1.55 -11.88
N VAL A 231 -7.29 -0.98 -13.07
CA VAL A 231 -6.42 -1.17 -14.24
C VAL A 231 -5.01 -0.63 -13.96
N TRP A 232 -4.91 0.51 -13.28
CA TRP A 232 -3.63 1.06 -12.85
C TRP A 232 -2.92 0.13 -11.86
N PHE A 233 -3.61 -0.45 -10.86
CA PHE A 233 -3.00 -1.39 -9.92
C PHE A 233 -2.52 -2.67 -10.60
N LEU A 234 -3.24 -3.16 -11.60
CA LEU A 234 -2.80 -4.28 -12.45
C LEU A 234 -1.46 -3.93 -13.13
N ALA A 235 -1.42 -2.79 -13.81
CA ALA A 235 -0.22 -2.33 -14.50
C ALA A 235 0.93 -2.04 -13.53
N ASN A 236 0.66 -1.41 -12.39
CA ASN A 236 1.68 -1.08 -11.38
C ASN A 236 2.28 -2.34 -10.74
N GLY A 237 1.48 -3.36 -10.44
CA GLY A 237 1.97 -4.65 -9.95
C GLY A 237 2.88 -5.34 -10.97
N ALA A 238 2.51 -5.29 -12.25
CA ALA A 238 3.35 -5.76 -13.35
C ALA A 238 4.63 -4.93 -13.46
N ALA A 239 4.52 -3.61 -13.47
CA ALA A 239 5.62 -2.66 -13.61
C ALA A 239 6.70 -2.84 -12.55
N MET A 240 6.31 -2.97 -11.27
CA MET A 240 7.25 -3.17 -10.16
C MET A 240 7.95 -4.53 -10.24
N THR A 241 7.27 -5.57 -10.73
CA THR A 241 7.88 -6.88 -10.98
C THR A 241 8.91 -6.81 -12.08
N VAL A 242 8.59 -6.16 -13.22
CA VAL A 242 9.54 -5.97 -14.32
C VAL A 242 10.70 -5.07 -13.90
N LEU A 243 10.44 -4.00 -13.12
CA LEU A 243 11.49 -3.10 -12.63
C LEU A 243 12.53 -3.84 -11.79
N SER A 244 12.11 -4.72 -10.90
CA SER A 244 13.04 -5.50 -10.07
C SER A 244 13.90 -6.44 -10.90
N LEU A 245 13.32 -7.11 -11.92
CA LEU A 245 14.05 -7.97 -12.84
C LEU A 245 15.00 -7.16 -13.73
N LEU A 246 14.51 -6.08 -14.33
CA LEU A 246 15.30 -5.19 -15.18
C LEU A 246 16.49 -4.58 -14.42
N ALA A 247 16.22 -3.96 -13.26
CA ALA A 247 17.27 -3.27 -12.50
C ALA A 247 18.31 -4.25 -11.92
N LEU A 248 17.85 -5.33 -11.25
CA LEU A 248 18.75 -6.22 -10.51
C LEU A 248 19.41 -7.28 -11.39
N ARG A 249 18.75 -7.74 -12.47
CA ARG A 249 19.28 -8.79 -13.36
C ARG A 249 19.85 -8.23 -14.64
N SER A 250 19.07 -7.42 -15.39
CA SER A 250 19.44 -6.99 -16.74
C SER A 250 20.43 -5.82 -16.72
N LEU A 251 20.26 -4.85 -15.79
CA LEU A 251 21.16 -3.71 -15.63
C LEU A 251 22.25 -3.93 -14.57
N GLY A 252 22.14 -5.00 -13.76
CA GLY A 252 23.16 -5.35 -12.77
C GLY A 252 23.24 -4.35 -11.59
N PHE A 253 22.16 -3.68 -11.25
CA PHE A 253 22.17 -2.76 -10.12
C PHE A 253 22.55 -3.47 -8.82
N THR A 254 23.42 -2.83 -8.05
CA THR A 254 23.67 -3.25 -6.67
C THR A 254 22.44 -3.03 -5.80
N ALA A 255 22.37 -3.72 -4.66
CA ALA A 255 21.32 -3.49 -3.68
C ALA A 255 21.23 -2.02 -3.27
N TYR A 256 22.38 -1.34 -3.13
CA TYR A 256 22.45 0.07 -2.78
C TYR A 256 21.85 0.96 -3.90
N THR A 257 22.24 0.74 -5.16
CA THR A 257 21.69 1.51 -6.29
C THR A 257 20.20 1.29 -6.46
N PHE A 258 19.72 0.04 -6.28
CA PHE A 258 18.29 -0.27 -6.31
C PHE A 258 17.54 0.40 -5.14
N GLY A 259 18.12 0.38 -3.93
CA GLY A 259 17.57 1.08 -2.78
C GLY A 259 17.48 2.60 -2.98
N LEU A 260 18.51 3.22 -3.59
CA LEU A 260 18.50 4.63 -3.96
C LEU A 260 17.40 4.94 -5.00
N LEU A 261 17.22 4.07 -5.99
CA LEU A 261 16.16 4.23 -7.00
C LEU A 261 14.77 4.28 -6.35
N LEU A 262 14.49 3.39 -5.40
CA LEU A 262 13.24 3.39 -4.65
C LEU A 262 13.13 4.56 -3.67
N ALA A 263 14.23 5.01 -3.07
CA ALA A 263 14.26 6.17 -2.19
C ALA A 263 13.92 7.46 -2.95
N VAL A 264 14.45 7.63 -4.15
CA VAL A 264 14.12 8.78 -5.02
C VAL A 264 12.61 8.82 -5.32
N PHE A 265 12.00 7.66 -5.64
CA PHE A 265 10.55 7.57 -5.77
C PHE A 265 9.83 8.02 -4.48
N GLY A 266 10.24 7.53 -3.32
CA GLY A 266 9.65 7.89 -2.03
C GLY A 266 9.76 9.39 -1.71
N ILE A 267 10.94 9.98 -1.89
CA ILE A 267 11.20 11.41 -1.66
C ILE A 267 10.34 12.27 -2.59
N THR A 268 10.32 11.94 -3.89
CA THR A 268 9.53 12.72 -4.85
C THR A 268 8.02 12.54 -4.67
N SER A 269 7.58 11.38 -4.14
CA SER A 269 6.19 11.17 -3.73
C SER A 269 5.79 12.08 -2.56
N LEU A 270 6.66 12.29 -1.58
CA LEU A 270 6.43 13.27 -0.51
C LEU A 270 6.33 14.71 -1.05
N ILE A 271 7.20 15.07 -2.00
CA ILE A 271 7.13 16.37 -2.68
C ILE A 271 5.79 16.49 -3.41
N GLY A 272 5.39 15.48 -4.16
CA GLY A 272 4.10 15.42 -4.85
C GLY A 272 2.92 15.60 -3.90
N ALA A 273 2.91 14.87 -2.78
CA ALA A 273 1.88 14.98 -1.76
C ALA A 273 1.80 16.39 -1.14
N SER A 274 2.94 17.05 -0.94
CA SER A 274 2.99 18.43 -0.39
C SER A 274 2.43 19.47 -1.37
N ILE A 275 2.54 19.24 -2.67
CA ILE A 275 2.03 20.11 -3.73
C ILE A 275 0.54 19.82 -4.04
N ALA A 276 0.07 18.61 -3.73
CA ALA A 276 -1.26 18.12 -4.06
C ALA A 276 -2.41 19.06 -3.67
N PRO A 277 -2.45 19.70 -2.46
CA PRO A 277 -3.53 20.60 -2.10
C PRO A 277 -3.61 21.83 -3.01
N ARG A 278 -2.43 22.39 -3.37
CA ARG A 278 -2.37 23.58 -4.25
C ARG A 278 -2.76 23.23 -5.69
N SER A 279 -2.33 22.08 -6.20
CA SER A 279 -2.69 21.60 -7.54
C SER A 279 -4.19 21.27 -7.62
N GLY A 280 -4.75 20.58 -6.61
CA GLY A 280 -6.16 20.29 -6.49
C GLY A 280 -7.04 21.56 -6.44
N ALA A 281 -6.60 22.57 -5.66
CA ALA A 281 -7.34 23.85 -5.58
C ALA A 281 -7.31 24.65 -6.90
N ARG A 282 -6.20 24.58 -7.67
CA ARG A 282 -6.06 25.34 -8.93
C ARG A 282 -6.67 24.66 -10.15
N LEU A 283 -6.48 23.37 -10.26
CA LEU A 283 -6.85 22.58 -11.46
C LEU A 283 -8.13 21.74 -11.24
N GLY A 284 -8.53 21.53 -9.99
CA GLY A 284 -9.52 20.55 -9.59
C GLY A 284 -8.92 19.15 -9.42
N SER A 285 -9.32 18.44 -8.35
CA SER A 285 -8.77 17.11 -8.01
C SER A 285 -8.92 16.10 -9.16
N GLY A 286 -10.05 16.10 -9.87
CA GLY A 286 -10.28 15.20 -11.00
C GLY A 286 -9.27 15.38 -12.14
N ARG A 287 -8.93 16.64 -12.49
CA ARG A 287 -7.93 16.93 -13.52
C ARG A 287 -6.52 16.54 -13.08
N VAL A 288 -6.18 16.73 -11.81
CA VAL A 288 -4.87 16.29 -11.25
C VAL A 288 -4.74 14.77 -11.36
N ILE A 289 -5.79 14.01 -11.03
CA ILE A 289 -5.82 12.56 -11.18
C ILE A 289 -5.61 12.16 -12.66
N ILE A 290 -6.33 12.79 -13.59
CA ILE A 290 -6.18 12.50 -15.03
C ILE A 290 -4.77 12.79 -15.52
N LEU A 291 -4.19 13.94 -15.14
CA LEU A 291 -2.82 14.31 -15.53
C LEU A 291 -1.79 13.33 -15.02
N ALA A 292 -1.90 12.88 -13.77
CA ALA A 292 -1.02 11.84 -13.21
C ALA A 292 -1.18 10.52 -13.97
N ARG A 293 -2.42 10.11 -14.29
CA ARG A 293 -2.67 8.89 -15.08
C ARG A 293 -2.05 8.96 -16.48
N VAL A 294 -2.08 10.11 -17.14
CA VAL A 294 -1.45 10.33 -18.45
C VAL A 294 0.08 10.34 -18.33
N ALA A 295 0.63 10.82 -17.23
CA ALA A 295 2.08 10.84 -17.02
C ALA A 295 2.67 9.42 -16.87
N TYR A 296 1.97 8.48 -16.25
CA TYR A 296 2.52 7.14 -15.98
C TYR A 296 2.97 6.37 -17.23
N PRO A 297 2.19 6.22 -18.31
CA PRO A 297 2.68 5.54 -19.51
C PRO A 297 3.91 6.23 -20.12
N LEU A 298 4.01 7.56 -20.04
CA LEU A 298 5.19 8.30 -20.53
C LEU A 298 6.42 8.03 -19.68
N VAL A 299 6.26 7.98 -18.35
CA VAL A 299 7.34 7.62 -17.42
C VAL A 299 7.84 6.20 -17.67
N TRP A 300 6.94 5.24 -17.85
CA TRP A 300 7.33 3.86 -18.13
C TRP A 300 7.91 3.67 -19.53
N LEU A 301 7.59 4.55 -20.48
CA LEU A 301 8.25 4.61 -21.77
C LEU A 301 9.74 4.98 -21.60
N LEU A 302 10.09 5.92 -20.72
CA LEU A 302 11.49 6.24 -20.41
C LEU A 302 12.25 5.01 -19.89
N VAL A 303 11.61 4.21 -19.02
CA VAL A 303 12.19 2.95 -18.52
C VAL A 303 12.39 1.93 -19.66
N ALA A 304 11.40 1.80 -20.53
CA ALA A 304 11.46 0.82 -21.64
C ALA A 304 12.55 1.11 -22.65
N ILE A 305 12.83 2.40 -22.94
CA ILE A 305 13.85 2.81 -23.91
C ILE A 305 15.24 3.02 -23.28
N ALA A 306 15.37 2.94 -21.95
CA ALA A 306 16.64 3.16 -21.26
C ALA A 306 17.72 2.18 -21.74
N PRO A 307 18.86 2.63 -22.30
CA PRO A 307 19.93 1.75 -22.75
C PRO A 307 20.68 1.14 -21.53
N ASN A 308 21.41 0.04 -21.77
CA ASN A 308 22.25 -0.57 -20.73
C ASN A 308 23.56 0.21 -20.57
N THR A 309 23.49 1.47 -20.18
CA THR A 309 24.60 2.40 -20.01
C THR A 309 24.29 3.36 -18.86
N ALA A 310 25.26 4.15 -18.41
CA ALA A 310 25.07 5.18 -17.39
C ALA A 310 23.93 6.18 -17.74
N ILE A 311 23.67 6.42 -19.03
CA ILE A 311 22.52 7.25 -19.47
C ILE A 311 21.21 6.54 -19.14
N GLY A 312 21.13 5.23 -19.34
CA GLY A 312 19.94 4.44 -19.00
C GLY A 312 19.70 4.41 -17.49
N ASP A 313 20.75 4.28 -16.69
CA ASP A 313 20.66 4.39 -15.23
C ASP A 313 20.08 5.75 -14.81
N ALA A 314 20.61 6.85 -15.38
CA ALA A 314 20.08 8.19 -15.13
C ALA A 314 18.61 8.32 -15.55
N LEU A 315 18.21 7.74 -16.70
CA LEU A 315 16.82 7.73 -17.15
C LEU A 315 15.89 6.99 -16.16
N LEU A 316 16.33 5.87 -15.55
CA LEU A 316 15.57 5.19 -14.52
C LEU A 316 15.36 6.08 -13.29
N PHE A 317 16.39 6.79 -12.82
CA PHE A 317 16.26 7.72 -11.70
C PHE A 317 15.31 8.87 -12.03
N VAL A 318 15.38 9.44 -13.24
CA VAL A 318 14.44 10.47 -13.71
C VAL A 318 13.02 9.90 -13.78
N ALA A 319 12.85 8.72 -14.36
CA ALA A 319 11.55 8.07 -14.44
C ALA A 319 10.94 7.83 -13.05
N MET A 320 11.71 7.29 -12.10
CA MET A 320 11.22 7.06 -10.73
C MET A 320 10.95 8.37 -9.99
N SER A 321 11.70 9.44 -10.27
CA SER A 321 11.41 10.78 -9.73
C SER A 321 10.05 11.30 -10.22
N LEU A 322 9.79 11.20 -11.51
CA LEU A 322 8.52 11.62 -12.11
C LEU A 322 7.34 10.73 -11.64
N GLN A 323 7.59 9.41 -11.55
CA GLN A 323 6.62 8.45 -11.04
C GLN A 323 6.21 8.78 -9.60
N GLY A 324 7.18 9.06 -8.72
CA GLY A 324 6.91 9.41 -7.33
C GLY A 324 6.14 10.73 -7.23
N LEU A 325 6.57 11.77 -7.95
CA LEU A 325 5.88 13.07 -7.95
C LEU A 325 4.41 12.92 -8.37
N ALA A 326 4.17 12.23 -9.48
CA ALA A 326 2.81 11.96 -9.97
C ALA A 326 1.99 11.16 -8.95
N ALA A 327 2.57 10.11 -8.36
CA ALA A 327 1.90 9.25 -7.39
C ALA A 327 1.50 10.00 -6.11
N GLY A 328 2.39 10.86 -5.57
CA GLY A 328 2.08 11.67 -4.40
C GLY A 328 0.97 12.68 -4.65
N MET A 329 1.01 13.37 -5.80
CA MET A 329 -0.04 14.30 -6.20
C MET A 329 -1.38 13.60 -6.39
N GLU A 330 -1.39 12.46 -7.08
CA GLU A 330 -2.58 11.70 -7.36
C GLU A 330 -3.22 11.12 -6.11
N ASN A 331 -2.43 10.42 -5.28
CA ASN A 331 -2.95 9.70 -4.11
C ASN A 331 -3.71 10.63 -3.15
N SER A 332 -3.15 11.82 -2.88
CA SER A 332 -3.79 12.80 -2.01
C SER A 332 -5.09 13.35 -2.61
N ASN A 333 -5.10 13.67 -3.92
CA ASN A 333 -6.29 14.17 -4.60
C ASN A 333 -7.36 13.08 -4.76
N GLU A 334 -6.96 11.84 -5.08
CA GLU A 334 -7.89 10.72 -5.21
C GLU A 334 -8.55 10.38 -3.87
N MET A 335 -7.77 10.35 -2.78
CA MET A 335 -8.32 10.09 -1.45
C MET A 335 -9.35 11.15 -1.04
N GLY A 336 -9.01 12.43 -1.22
CA GLY A 336 -9.93 13.54 -0.95
C GLY A 336 -11.21 13.45 -1.80
N TYR A 337 -11.07 13.10 -3.09
CA TYR A 337 -12.19 12.95 -4.00
C TYR A 337 -13.16 11.83 -3.56
N TRP A 338 -12.63 10.68 -3.13
CA TRP A 338 -13.43 9.60 -2.57
C TRP A 338 -14.15 10.00 -1.28
N GLN A 339 -13.46 10.68 -0.38
CA GLN A 339 -14.04 11.12 0.91
C GLN A 339 -15.16 12.16 0.71
N THR A 340 -15.01 13.05 -0.27
CA THR A 340 -16.02 14.08 -0.53
C THR A 340 -17.31 13.51 -1.09
N LEU A 341 -17.24 12.45 -1.93
CA LEU A 341 -18.40 11.90 -2.61
C LEU A 341 -19.03 10.69 -1.91
N THR A 342 -18.40 10.15 -0.85
CA THR A 342 -18.91 8.96 -0.17
C THR A 342 -19.50 9.36 1.19
N PRO A 343 -20.76 9.01 1.50
CA PRO A 343 -21.35 9.24 2.83
C PRO A 343 -20.52 8.57 3.93
N ASP A 344 -20.45 9.21 5.10
CA ASP A 344 -19.62 8.76 6.23
C ASP A 344 -19.91 7.29 6.64
N GLU A 345 -21.18 6.88 6.58
CA GLU A 345 -21.63 5.52 6.95
C GLU A 345 -21.11 4.46 5.98
N LEU A 346 -20.75 4.84 4.73
CA LEU A 346 -20.27 3.94 3.68
C LEU A 346 -18.76 4.00 3.49
N LEU A 347 -18.06 5.03 4.01
CA LEU A 347 -16.62 5.23 3.80
C LEU A 347 -15.79 3.98 4.12
N GLY A 348 -16.05 3.34 5.25
CA GLY A 348 -15.35 2.12 5.64
C GLY A 348 -15.54 0.97 4.66
N ARG A 349 -16.79 0.74 4.22
CA ARG A 349 -17.18 -0.34 3.29
C ARG A 349 -16.61 -0.11 1.90
N VAL A 350 -16.70 1.12 1.39
CA VAL A 350 -16.15 1.53 0.09
C VAL A 350 -14.63 1.40 0.09
N ASN A 351 -13.94 1.90 1.13
CA ASN A 351 -12.50 1.80 1.24
C ASN A 351 -12.02 0.34 1.33
N ALA A 352 -12.70 -0.51 2.08
CA ALA A 352 -12.38 -1.94 2.17
C ALA A 352 -12.55 -2.63 0.82
N THR A 353 -13.67 -2.38 0.12
CA THR A 353 -13.96 -2.93 -1.22
C THR A 353 -12.90 -2.51 -2.23
N ARG A 354 -12.59 -1.22 -2.32
CA ARG A 354 -11.57 -0.68 -3.22
C ARG A 354 -10.19 -1.28 -2.93
N ARG A 355 -9.79 -1.31 -1.67
CA ARG A 355 -8.49 -1.84 -1.26
C ARG A 355 -8.36 -3.31 -1.64
N SER A 356 -9.37 -4.13 -1.39
CA SER A 356 -9.37 -5.53 -1.76
C SER A 356 -9.24 -5.72 -3.28
N ALA A 357 -10.05 -5.01 -4.07
CA ALA A 357 -10.00 -5.06 -5.53
C ALA A 357 -8.64 -4.58 -6.07
N ASN A 358 -8.11 -3.45 -5.57
CA ASN A 358 -6.81 -2.93 -5.97
C ASN A 358 -5.68 -3.92 -5.69
N ARG A 359 -5.67 -4.56 -4.52
CA ARG A 359 -4.65 -5.56 -4.16
C ARG A 359 -4.76 -6.83 -5.00
N THR A 360 -5.99 -7.26 -5.33
CA THR A 360 -6.21 -8.37 -6.27
C THR A 360 -5.62 -8.05 -7.64
N MET A 361 -5.89 -6.86 -8.17
CA MET A 361 -5.35 -6.45 -9.47
C MET A 361 -3.81 -6.35 -9.44
N ALA A 362 -3.22 -5.83 -8.36
CA ALA A 362 -1.77 -5.79 -8.22
C ALA A 362 -1.16 -7.20 -8.18
N ALA A 363 -1.78 -8.14 -7.47
CA ALA A 363 -1.34 -9.54 -7.45
C ALA A 363 -1.38 -10.18 -8.85
N LEU A 364 -2.50 -10.00 -9.56
CA LEU A 364 -2.65 -10.49 -10.94
C LEU A 364 -1.61 -9.85 -11.87
N GLY A 365 -1.38 -8.55 -11.74
CA GLY A 365 -0.37 -7.85 -12.53
C GLY A 365 1.03 -8.39 -12.29
N ALA A 366 1.42 -8.60 -11.05
CA ALA A 366 2.72 -9.15 -10.69
C ALA A 366 2.91 -10.58 -11.25
N LEU A 367 1.89 -11.43 -11.13
CA LEU A 367 1.94 -12.79 -11.64
C LEU A 367 2.03 -12.82 -13.18
N LEU A 368 1.17 -12.04 -13.86
CA LEU A 368 1.17 -11.95 -15.32
C LEU A 368 2.50 -11.42 -15.84
N ALA A 369 3.09 -10.41 -15.18
CA ALA A 369 4.40 -9.90 -15.57
C ALA A 369 5.48 -10.97 -15.46
N GLY A 370 5.50 -11.77 -14.39
CA GLY A 370 6.45 -12.86 -14.25
C GLY A 370 6.35 -13.89 -15.39
N ILE A 371 5.12 -14.24 -15.80
CA ILE A 371 4.87 -15.15 -16.94
C ILE A 371 5.38 -14.51 -18.26
N VAL A 372 4.94 -13.27 -18.53
CA VAL A 372 5.22 -12.60 -19.81
C VAL A 372 6.70 -12.28 -19.96
N VAL A 373 7.38 -11.84 -18.88
CA VAL A 373 8.85 -11.65 -18.90
C VAL A 373 9.58 -12.96 -19.24
N GLY A 374 9.11 -14.09 -18.67
CA GLY A 374 9.69 -15.39 -18.98
C GLY A 374 9.54 -15.82 -20.45
N LEU A 375 8.51 -15.33 -21.15
CA LEU A 375 8.23 -15.67 -22.54
C LEU A 375 8.90 -14.73 -23.55
N ILE A 376 8.86 -13.42 -23.29
CA ILE A 376 9.25 -12.40 -24.28
C ILE A 376 10.30 -11.39 -23.77
N GLY A 377 10.72 -11.50 -22.49
CA GLY A 377 11.73 -10.63 -21.88
C GLY A 377 11.16 -9.34 -21.25
N ASP A 378 12.06 -8.58 -20.60
CA ASP A 378 11.69 -7.40 -19.79
C ASP A 378 11.08 -6.27 -20.64
N ARG A 379 11.78 -5.86 -21.72
CA ARG A 379 11.39 -4.67 -22.50
C ARG A 379 10.08 -4.83 -23.27
N PRO A 380 9.81 -5.94 -23.97
CA PRO A 380 8.50 -6.17 -24.57
C PRO A 380 7.37 -6.21 -23.56
N THR A 381 7.63 -6.75 -22.34
CA THR A 381 6.65 -6.75 -21.25
C THR A 381 6.32 -5.32 -20.78
N LEU A 382 7.32 -4.43 -20.73
CA LEU A 382 7.09 -3.00 -20.41
C LEU A 382 6.18 -2.32 -21.43
N ILE A 383 6.24 -2.68 -22.72
CA ILE A 383 5.30 -2.16 -23.73
C ILE A 383 3.85 -2.57 -23.34
N GLY A 384 3.64 -3.80 -22.94
CA GLY A 384 2.35 -4.25 -22.43
C GLY A 384 1.89 -3.46 -21.21
N VAL A 385 2.78 -3.19 -20.26
CA VAL A 385 2.51 -2.34 -19.08
C VAL A 385 2.10 -0.92 -19.51
N ILE A 386 2.82 -0.32 -20.46
CA ILE A 386 2.52 1.02 -20.98
C ILE A 386 1.13 1.06 -21.61
N ILE A 387 0.76 0.05 -22.39
CA ILE A 387 -0.57 -0.05 -23.00
C ILE A 387 -1.66 -0.12 -21.94
N VAL A 388 -1.46 -0.93 -20.89
CA VAL A 388 -2.44 -1.04 -19.78
C VAL A 388 -2.54 0.26 -18.98
N LEU A 389 -1.41 0.95 -18.75
CA LEU A 389 -1.41 2.29 -18.11
C LEU A 389 -2.11 3.33 -18.99
N ALA A 390 -1.91 3.29 -20.31
CA ALA A 390 -2.61 4.17 -21.23
C ALA A 390 -4.13 3.89 -21.24
N ALA A 391 -4.55 2.64 -21.13
CA ALA A 391 -5.96 2.29 -20.98
C ALA A 391 -6.55 2.82 -19.66
N ALA A 392 -5.80 2.75 -18.55
CA ALA A 392 -6.22 3.36 -17.29
C ALA A 392 -6.36 4.89 -17.41
N ALA A 393 -5.40 5.55 -18.07
CA ALA A 393 -5.44 6.98 -18.33
C ALA A 393 -6.64 7.38 -19.22
N LEU A 394 -6.89 6.62 -20.27
CA LEU A 394 -8.02 6.84 -21.17
C LEU A 394 -9.36 6.69 -20.43
N THR A 395 -9.49 5.64 -19.59
CA THR A 395 -10.69 5.43 -18.76
C THR A 395 -10.94 6.62 -17.83
N ALA A 396 -9.87 7.16 -17.19
CA ALA A 396 -9.99 8.35 -16.35
C ALA A 396 -10.35 9.61 -17.18
N ALA A 397 -9.69 9.82 -18.32
CA ALA A 397 -9.88 10.99 -19.17
C ALA A 397 -11.28 11.06 -19.83
N LEU A 398 -11.86 9.90 -20.17
CA LEU A 398 -13.22 9.81 -20.74
C LEU A 398 -14.33 9.82 -19.67
N SER A 399 -13.95 9.77 -18.38
CA SER A 399 -14.92 9.77 -17.29
C SER A 399 -15.38 11.19 -16.92
N PRO A 400 -16.48 11.32 -16.15
CA PRO A 400 -16.92 12.61 -15.61
C PRO A 400 -15.93 13.29 -14.65
N LEU A 401 -14.80 12.67 -14.32
CA LEU A 401 -13.72 13.28 -13.53
C LEU A 401 -13.20 14.61 -14.10
N ARG A 402 -13.30 14.81 -15.42
CA ARG A 402 -12.91 16.06 -16.10
C ARG A 402 -13.85 17.24 -15.79
N GLU A 403 -15.10 16.94 -15.41
CA GLU A 403 -16.08 17.93 -15.01
C GLU A 403 -15.74 18.35 -13.58
N ALA A 404 -15.55 19.66 -13.33
CA ALA A 404 -15.37 20.14 -11.95
C ALA A 404 -16.60 19.70 -11.14
N PRO A 405 -16.44 19.18 -9.90
CA PRO A 405 -17.58 18.90 -9.06
C PRO A 405 -18.32 20.23 -8.87
N ASP A 406 -19.55 20.30 -9.35
CA ASP A 406 -20.44 21.42 -9.09
C ASP A 406 -20.83 21.34 -7.61
N GLN A 407 -20.16 22.14 -6.75
CA GLN A 407 -20.37 22.11 -5.29
C GLN A 407 -21.84 22.39 -4.93
N ASP A 408 -22.56 23.11 -5.77
CA ASP A 408 -23.96 23.42 -5.57
C ASP A 408 -24.88 22.25 -5.98
N ARG A 409 -24.51 21.47 -7.01
CA ARG A 409 -25.21 20.23 -7.34
C ARG A 409 -24.99 19.14 -6.29
N MET A 410 -23.78 19.02 -5.73
CA MET A 410 -23.51 18.03 -4.67
C MET A 410 -24.33 18.33 -3.39
N LYS A 411 -24.49 19.59 -3.01
CA LYS A 411 -25.34 19.97 -1.88
C LYS A 411 -26.82 19.67 -2.13
N SER A 412 -27.31 19.81 -3.36
CA SER A 412 -28.69 19.50 -3.71
C SER A 412 -28.98 17.99 -3.79
N GLU A 413 -28.03 17.17 -4.24
CA GLU A 413 -28.18 15.70 -4.29
C GLU A 413 -28.11 15.06 -2.88
N VAL A 414 -27.32 15.62 -1.97
CA VAL A 414 -27.27 15.18 -0.57
C VAL A 414 -28.46 15.68 0.24
N SER A 415 -29.06 16.81 -0.16
CA SER A 415 -30.22 17.41 0.51
C SER A 415 -31.58 16.95 -0.02
N SER A 416 -31.65 16.25 -1.16
CA SER A 416 -32.89 15.67 -1.66
C SER A 416 -33.24 14.41 -0.86
N PRO A 417 -34.34 14.39 -0.07
CA PRO A 417 -34.78 13.19 0.62
C PRO A 417 -35.11 12.13 -0.45
N SER A 418 -34.61 10.90 -0.20
CA SER A 418 -35.05 9.70 -0.94
C SER A 418 -36.58 9.72 -1.04
N PRO A 419 -37.19 9.50 -2.22
CA PRO A 419 -38.63 9.41 -2.30
C PRO A 419 -39.09 8.30 -1.35
N ALA A 420 -39.70 8.71 -0.25
CA ALA A 420 -40.40 7.82 0.63
C ALA A 420 -41.39 7.04 -0.21
N SER A 421 -41.35 5.75 -0.11
CA SER A 421 -42.36 4.82 -0.60
C SER A 421 -43.71 5.17 0.04
N ASP A 422 -44.47 6.05 -0.57
CA ASP A 422 -45.91 6.05 -0.47
C ASP A 422 -46.42 4.78 -1.15
N GLN A 423 -46.67 3.77 -0.36
CA GLN A 423 -47.63 2.71 -0.67
C GLN A 423 -48.45 2.45 0.57
N SER A 424 -49.62 3.10 0.59
CA SER A 424 -50.80 2.71 1.33
C SER A 424 -51.17 1.24 1.13
#